data_df7b5ddccfeb1ec1a7c4dd0b199de3b2
#
_entry.id   df7b5ddccfeb1ec1a7c4dd0b199de3b2
#
_cell.length_a   1.000
_cell.length_b   1.000
_cell.length_c   1.000
_cell.angle_alpha   90.00
_cell.angle_beta   90.00
_cell.angle_gamma   90.00
#
_symmetry.space_group_name_H-M   'P 1'
#
loop_
_entity.id
_entity.type
_entity.pdbx_description
1 polymer ?
#
loop_
_entity_poly.entity_id
_entity_poly.type
_entity_poly.pdbx_seq_one_letter_code
_entity_poly.pdbx_strand_id
1 'polypeptide(L)'
;NVQFGGTDEAMTVQQANVASGTTPYTLGFLKCLKVTNGNQTSGAGGGDWLEIYQYLEDQDICNSGWNFKSATSYLTISFWVKSSVSQKFAGFFYTNNAGQGDSYTYSYQIDNGSGGNLSADTWTKITHTIPGNSSLTFNNDNTRGLAVGIFPFDGTDYTTSGHTEETWQQWSSSNKLKDMDSTWWTTNDATFELTGLQLEV
;
A
#
# COMPACT_ATOMS: atom_id res chain seq x y z
N ASN A 1 -2.40 8.89 5.92
CA ASN A 1 -3.31 8.31 6.90
C ASN A 1 -2.87 6.89 7.22
N VAL A 2 -2.86 6.51 8.52
CA VAL A 2 -2.62 5.13 8.97
C VAL A 2 -3.85 4.70 9.76
N GLN A 3 -4.42 3.58 9.42
CA GLN A 3 -5.58 3.00 10.09
C GLN A 3 -5.34 1.51 10.34
N PHE A 4 -5.91 1.01 11.41
CA PHE A 4 -5.85 -0.41 11.78
C PHE A 4 -7.08 -0.81 12.59
N GLY A 5 -7.40 -2.09 12.60
CA GLY A 5 -8.49 -2.69 13.36
C GLY A 5 -8.23 -4.15 13.67
N GLY A 6 -8.98 -4.70 14.61
CA GLY A 6 -8.85 -6.08 15.08
C GLY A 6 -7.65 -6.33 16.00
N THR A 7 -7.01 -5.28 16.53
CA THR A 7 -5.81 -5.41 17.36
C THR A 7 -6.15 -5.75 18.81
N ASP A 8 -5.41 -6.70 19.42
CA ASP A 8 -5.44 -6.95 20.88
C ASP A 8 -4.69 -5.86 21.64
N GLU A 9 -3.54 -5.45 21.11
CA GLU A 9 -2.77 -4.31 21.58
C GLU A 9 -2.62 -3.28 20.47
N ALA A 10 -2.82 -2.00 20.83
CA ALA A 10 -2.77 -0.90 19.87
C ALA A 10 -1.37 -0.73 19.25
N MET A 11 -1.32 -0.52 17.96
CA MET A 11 -0.09 -0.19 17.24
C MET A 11 0.38 1.22 17.54
N THR A 12 1.68 1.44 17.48
CA THR A 12 2.29 2.77 17.59
C THR A 12 2.64 3.31 16.22
N VAL A 13 2.20 4.53 15.92
CA VAL A 13 2.51 5.23 14.66
C VAL A 13 3.32 6.48 14.97
N GLN A 14 4.51 6.60 14.40
CA GLN A 14 5.40 7.73 14.70
C GLN A 14 6.29 8.12 13.52
N GLN A 15 6.81 9.34 13.56
CA GLN A 15 7.96 9.72 12.74
C GLN A 15 9.23 9.19 13.41
N ALA A 16 10.07 8.49 12.64
CA ALA A 16 11.37 7.99 13.09
C ALA A 16 12.51 8.54 12.24
N ASN A 17 13.74 8.41 12.74
CA ASN A 17 14.93 8.75 11.96
C ASN A 17 15.31 7.60 11.03
N VAL A 18 15.66 7.93 9.79
CA VAL A 18 16.38 7.01 8.91
C VAL A 18 17.82 6.94 9.39
N ALA A 19 18.32 5.73 9.61
CA ALA A 19 19.66 5.55 10.18
C ALA A 19 20.77 6.07 9.22
N SER A 20 21.74 6.78 9.76
CA SER A 20 22.92 7.24 9.03
C SER A 20 23.65 6.07 8.39
N GLY A 21 24.14 6.27 7.16
CA GLY A 21 24.87 5.24 6.40
C GLY A 21 23.97 4.29 5.58
N THR A 22 22.65 4.36 5.74
CA THR A 22 21.70 3.62 4.86
C THR A 22 21.52 4.34 3.53
N THR A 23 21.16 3.59 2.49
CA THR A 23 20.94 4.17 1.15
C THR A 23 19.90 5.30 1.14
N PRO A 24 18.69 5.15 1.72
CA PRO A 24 17.76 6.28 1.74
C PRO A 24 18.30 7.50 2.50
N TYR A 25 19.07 7.31 3.58
CA TYR A 25 19.72 8.43 4.29
C TYR A 25 20.68 9.21 3.36
N THR A 26 21.51 8.50 2.60
CA THR A 26 22.49 9.14 1.68
C THR A 26 21.80 9.86 0.51
N LEU A 27 20.56 9.48 0.19
CA LEU A 27 19.71 10.15 -0.79
C LEU A 27 18.93 11.35 -0.20
N GLY A 28 19.11 11.67 1.08
CA GLY A 28 18.50 12.82 1.74
C GLY A 28 17.19 12.53 2.50
N PHE A 29 16.74 11.29 2.57
CA PHE A 29 15.58 10.91 3.36
C PHE A 29 15.98 10.73 4.83
N LEU A 30 15.81 11.77 5.64
CA LEU A 30 16.25 11.78 7.03
C LEU A 30 15.20 11.24 8.02
N LYS A 31 13.95 11.17 7.58
CA LYS A 31 12.79 10.74 8.38
C LYS A 31 11.97 9.70 7.62
N CYS A 32 11.32 8.82 8.39
CA CYS A 32 10.37 7.84 7.87
C CYS A 32 9.10 7.81 8.73
N LEU A 33 8.00 7.36 8.15
CA LEU A 33 6.87 6.84 8.91
C LEU A 33 7.28 5.48 9.46
N LYS A 34 7.07 5.25 10.76
CA LYS A 34 7.27 3.96 11.40
C LYS A 34 6.00 3.53 12.09
N VAL A 35 5.55 2.32 11.78
CA VAL A 35 4.51 1.61 12.52
C VAL A 35 5.19 0.50 13.31
N THR A 36 4.86 0.39 14.59
CA THR A 36 5.29 -0.72 15.45
C THR A 36 4.04 -1.48 15.87
N ASN A 37 4.01 -2.77 15.58
CA ASN A 37 2.93 -3.66 15.96
C ASN A 37 2.83 -3.80 17.49
N GLY A 38 1.65 -4.04 18.00
CA GLY A 38 1.44 -4.50 19.38
C GLY A 38 1.53 -6.02 19.50
N ASN A 39 1.31 -6.53 20.69
CA ASN A 39 1.23 -7.97 20.94
C ASN A 39 -0.16 -8.50 20.58
N GLN A 40 -0.30 -9.09 19.41
CA GLN A 40 -1.56 -9.65 18.92
C GLN A 40 -1.71 -11.10 19.40
N THR A 41 -2.14 -11.27 20.65
CA THR A 41 -2.19 -12.56 21.35
C THR A 41 -3.22 -13.53 20.78
N SER A 42 -4.27 -13.03 20.14
CA SER A 42 -5.29 -13.84 19.45
C SER A 42 -4.81 -14.36 18.07
N GLY A 43 -3.64 -13.93 17.62
CA GLY A 43 -3.12 -14.23 16.30
C GLY A 43 -3.65 -13.27 15.22
N ALA A 44 -3.76 -13.78 13.99
CA ALA A 44 -4.27 -13.03 12.84
C ALA A 44 -5.70 -13.47 12.52
N GLY A 45 -6.67 -12.66 12.82
CA GLY A 45 -8.07 -12.87 12.50
C GLY A 45 -8.44 -12.43 11.08
N GLY A 46 -9.57 -12.95 10.56
CA GLY A 46 -10.04 -12.57 9.23
C GLY A 46 -10.36 -11.08 9.08
N GLY A 47 -10.86 -10.46 10.14
CA GLY A 47 -11.23 -9.04 10.16
C GLY A 47 -10.11 -8.09 10.62
N ASP A 48 -8.88 -8.57 10.81
CA ASP A 48 -7.76 -7.74 11.25
C ASP A 48 -7.11 -7.03 10.06
N TRP A 49 -6.63 -5.80 10.26
CA TRP A 49 -6.05 -5.04 9.17
C TRP A 49 -5.15 -3.88 9.63
N LEU A 50 -4.17 -3.53 8.79
CA LEU A 50 -3.35 -2.32 8.87
C LEU A 50 -3.16 -1.75 7.48
N GLU A 51 -3.65 -0.55 7.25
CA GLU A 51 -3.60 0.16 5.98
C GLU A 51 -2.94 1.54 6.14
N ILE A 52 -1.96 1.83 5.29
CA ILE A 52 -1.33 3.14 5.15
C ILE A 52 -1.77 3.69 3.80
N TYR A 53 -2.50 4.81 3.76
CA TYR A 53 -2.97 5.36 2.50
C TYR A 53 -3.07 6.88 2.46
N GLN A 54 -3.02 7.40 1.25
CA GLN A 54 -3.25 8.80 0.90
C GLN A 54 -4.30 8.88 -0.21
N TYR A 55 -5.26 9.78 -0.04
CA TYR A 55 -6.19 10.15 -1.11
C TYR A 55 -5.64 11.34 -1.89
N LEU A 56 -5.74 11.26 -3.21
CA LEU A 56 -5.57 12.35 -4.16
C LEU A 56 -6.94 12.79 -4.64
N GLU A 57 -7.12 14.08 -4.86
CA GLU A 57 -8.39 14.59 -5.38
C GLU A 57 -8.58 14.22 -6.86
N ASP A 58 -9.82 14.11 -7.30
CA ASP A 58 -10.16 13.82 -8.70
C ASP A 58 -9.50 14.82 -9.66
N GLN A 59 -9.54 16.11 -9.31
CA GLN A 59 -8.93 17.17 -10.10
C GLN A 59 -7.41 17.03 -10.23
N ASP A 60 -6.72 16.52 -9.21
CA ASP A 60 -5.27 16.28 -9.27
C ASP A 60 -4.95 15.20 -10.30
N ILE A 61 -5.76 14.15 -10.35
CA ILE A 61 -5.59 13.06 -11.31
C ILE A 61 -5.93 13.54 -12.73
N CYS A 62 -7.05 14.26 -12.91
CA CYS A 62 -7.46 14.76 -14.22
C CYS A 62 -6.45 15.75 -14.82
N ASN A 63 -5.74 16.52 -13.99
CA ASN A 63 -4.77 17.52 -14.41
C ASN A 63 -3.31 17.06 -14.35
N SER A 64 -3.06 15.79 -13.93
CA SER A 64 -1.70 15.26 -13.80
C SER A 64 -0.97 15.04 -15.13
N GLY A 65 -1.71 14.97 -16.23
CA GLY A 65 -1.19 14.53 -17.54
C GLY A 65 -1.28 13.02 -17.76
N TRP A 66 -1.67 12.25 -16.77
CA TRP A 66 -1.93 10.82 -16.93
C TRP A 66 -3.19 10.58 -17.78
N ASN A 67 -3.04 9.89 -18.90
CA ASN A 67 -4.21 9.42 -19.63
C ASN A 67 -4.74 8.14 -18.97
N PHE A 68 -5.47 8.30 -17.88
CA PHE A 68 -5.98 7.19 -17.07
C PHE A 68 -6.91 6.22 -17.83
N LYS A 69 -7.44 6.61 -18.98
CA LYS A 69 -8.23 5.73 -19.86
C LYS A 69 -7.40 4.85 -20.77
N SER A 70 -6.10 5.07 -20.88
CA SER A 70 -5.23 4.36 -21.81
C SER A 70 -4.33 3.35 -21.11
N ALA A 71 -4.39 2.10 -21.53
CA ALA A 71 -3.52 1.02 -21.04
C ALA A 71 -2.03 1.21 -21.41
N THR A 72 -1.71 2.21 -22.23
CA THR A 72 -0.32 2.57 -22.62
C THR A 72 0.17 3.85 -21.98
N SER A 73 -0.60 4.42 -21.05
CA SER A 73 -0.22 5.56 -20.21
C SER A 73 -0.11 5.07 -18.78
N TYR A 74 0.97 5.42 -18.10
CA TYR A 74 1.31 4.82 -16.81
C TYR A 74 1.46 5.88 -15.72
N LEU A 75 1.11 5.50 -14.49
CA LEU A 75 1.63 6.08 -13.27
C LEU A 75 2.79 5.23 -12.76
N THR A 76 3.79 5.85 -12.17
CA THR A 76 4.88 5.15 -11.49
C THR A 76 4.88 5.54 -10.03
N ILE A 77 4.74 4.54 -9.15
CA ILE A 77 4.96 4.72 -7.71
C ILE A 77 6.36 4.25 -7.35
N SER A 78 7.05 5.01 -6.52
CA SER A 78 8.29 4.54 -5.93
C SER A 78 8.39 4.97 -4.46
N PHE A 79 9.02 4.14 -3.65
CA PHE A 79 9.25 4.39 -2.22
C PHE A 79 10.34 3.47 -1.67
N TRP A 80 10.82 3.81 -0.49
CA TRP A 80 11.68 2.94 0.31
C TRP A 80 10.89 2.34 1.45
N VAL A 81 11.01 1.03 1.63
CA VAL A 81 10.35 0.26 2.68
C VAL A 81 11.38 -0.57 3.46
N LYS A 82 11.14 -0.73 4.75
CA LYS A 82 11.90 -1.63 5.62
C LYS A 82 10.93 -2.28 6.62
N SER A 83 11.02 -3.58 6.78
CA SER A 83 10.29 -4.37 7.77
C SER A 83 11.27 -5.13 8.66
N SER A 84 10.97 -5.27 9.93
CA SER A 84 11.74 -6.16 10.83
C SER A 84 11.47 -7.64 10.59
N VAL A 85 10.45 -7.96 9.78
CA VAL A 85 10.06 -9.34 9.45
C VAL A 85 10.23 -9.56 7.95
N SER A 86 10.78 -10.70 7.59
CA SER A 86 10.94 -11.12 6.19
C SER A 86 9.62 -11.69 5.66
N GLN A 87 8.90 -10.89 4.89
CA GLN A 87 7.68 -11.31 4.17
C GLN A 87 7.40 -10.37 3.00
N LYS A 88 6.36 -10.66 2.23
CA LYS A 88 5.79 -9.75 1.23
C LYS A 88 4.69 -8.92 1.85
N PHE A 89 4.48 -7.74 1.28
CA PHE A 89 3.38 -6.83 1.63
C PHE A 89 2.60 -6.46 0.38
N ALA A 90 1.53 -5.69 0.51
CA ALA A 90 0.71 -5.30 -0.62
C ALA A 90 0.74 -3.80 -0.88
N GLY A 91 0.85 -3.44 -2.15
CA GLY A 91 0.54 -2.11 -2.66
C GLY A 91 -0.86 -2.08 -3.26
N PHE A 92 -1.53 -0.93 -3.18
CA PHE A 92 -2.93 -0.83 -3.51
C PHE A 92 -3.29 0.52 -4.11
N PHE A 93 -4.07 0.51 -5.18
CA PHE A 93 -4.73 1.68 -5.75
C PHE A 93 -6.23 1.45 -5.75
N TYR A 94 -6.97 2.49 -5.42
CA TYR A 94 -8.43 2.45 -5.39
C TYR A 94 -9.01 3.74 -5.94
N THR A 95 -9.87 3.64 -6.94
CA THR A 95 -10.63 4.79 -7.43
C THR A 95 -11.90 4.92 -6.62
N ASN A 96 -12.14 6.09 -6.05
CA ASN A 96 -13.34 6.35 -5.26
C ASN A 96 -14.31 7.23 -6.06
N ASN A 97 -15.08 6.64 -6.92
CA ASN A 97 -16.12 7.34 -7.64
C ASN A 97 -17.37 7.50 -6.76
N ALA A 98 -17.36 8.51 -5.89
CA ALA A 98 -18.44 8.78 -4.95
C ALA A 98 -19.80 8.84 -5.68
N GLY A 99 -20.62 7.79 -5.51
CA GLY A 99 -22.00 7.73 -5.98
C GLY A 99 -22.24 7.06 -7.33
N GLN A 100 -21.22 6.52 -8.00
CA GLN A 100 -21.36 5.95 -9.36
C GLN A 100 -21.26 4.40 -9.41
N GLY A 101 -21.01 3.71 -8.32
CA GLY A 101 -20.97 2.23 -8.30
C GLY A 101 -19.77 1.59 -9.01
N ASP A 102 -18.89 2.37 -9.61
CA ASP A 102 -17.80 1.92 -10.49
C ASP A 102 -16.42 2.22 -9.90
N SER A 103 -16.20 1.82 -8.65
CA SER A 103 -14.88 1.87 -8.04
C SER A 103 -14.04 0.68 -8.51
N TYR A 104 -12.78 0.95 -8.83
CA TYR A 104 -11.81 -0.05 -9.27
C TYR A 104 -10.62 -0.11 -8.33
N THR A 105 -10.04 -1.29 -8.23
CA THR A 105 -8.82 -1.54 -7.48
C THR A 105 -7.74 -2.09 -8.39
N TYR A 106 -6.51 -1.79 -8.04
CA TYR A 106 -5.30 -2.36 -8.62
C TYR A 106 -4.34 -2.67 -7.48
N SER A 107 -3.92 -3.90 -7.34
CA SER A 107 -2.97 -4.31 -6.31
C SER A 107 -1.69 -4.86 -6.93
N TYR A 108 -0.61 -4.81 -6.17
CA TYR A 108 0.68 -5.38 -6.54
C TYR A 108 1.42 -5.84 -5.28
N GLN A 109 2.36 -6.77 -5.45
CA GLN A 109 3.19 -7.20 -4.33
C GLN A 109 4.33 -6.21 -4.07
N ILE A 110 4.58 -5.96 -2.80
CA ILE A 110 5.78 -5.29 -2.30
C ILE A 110 6.73 -6.41 -1.87
N ASP A 111 7.69 -6.70 -2.74
CA ASP A 111 8.61 -7.82 -2.64
C ASP A 111 10.06 -7.40 -2.89
N ASN A 112 10.97 -8.34 -3.00
CA ASN A 112 12.40 -8.07 -3.24
C ASN A 112 12.75 -7.76 -4.70
N GLY A 113 11.77 -7.53 -5.56
CA GLY A 113 11.94 -7.30 -7.00
C GLY A 113 12.12 -8.56 -7.84
N SER A 114 11.99 -9.74 -7.22
CA SER A 114 12.10 -11.06 -7.88
C SER A 114 11.02 -12.04 -7.41
N GLY A 115 9.93 -11.53 -6.82
CA GLY A 115 8.83 -12.33 -6.31
C GLY A 115 9.10 -13.02 -4.98
N GLY A 116 10.22 -12.72 -4.31
CA GLY A 116 10.57 -13.24 -2.97
C GLY A 116 10.24 -12.24 -1.86
N ASN A 117 10.36 -12.69 -0.61
CA ASN A 117 10.15 -11.85 0.55
C ASN A 117 11.14 -10.67 0.60
N LEU A 118 10.74 -9.55 1.18
CA LEU A 118 11.67 -8.53 1.62
C LEU A 118 12.62 -9.13 2.68
N SER A 119 13.88 -8.72 2.65
CA SER A 119 14.82 -9.09 3.71
C SER A 119 14.52 -8.27 4.96
N ALA A 120 14.47 -8.94 6.13
CA ALA A 120 14.29 -8.26 7.40
C ALA A 120 15.36 -7.17 7.62
N ASP A 121 14.96 -6.08 8.24
CA ASP A 121 15.78 -4.92 8.63
C ASP A 121 16.57 -4.26 7.48
N THR A 122 16.16 -4.51 6.22
CA THR A 122 16.84 -4.00 5.03
C THR A 122 15.95 -3.01 4.29
N TRP A 123 16.46 -1.78 4.05
CA TRP A 123 15.79 -0.82 3.19
C TRP A 123 15.77 -1.30 1.73
N THR A 124 14.59 -1.51 1.20
CA THR A 124 14.37 -1.93 -0.19
C THR A 124 13.65 -0.82 -0.94
N LYS A 125 14.15 -0.42 -2.11
CA LYS A 125 13.44 0.49 -3.00
C LYS A 125 12.42 -0.32 -3.82
N ILE A 126 11.17 0.09 -3.73
CA ILE A 126 10.09 -0.42 -4.57
C ILE A 126 9.84 0.59 -5.68
N THR A 127 9.64 0.09 -6.87
CA THR A 127 9.18 0.87 -8.04
C THR A 127 8.18 0.00 -8.79
N HIS A 128 6.99 0.53 -9.01
CA HIS A 128 5.94 -0.18 -9.73
C HIS A 128 5.22 0.77 -10.69
N THR A 129 4.89 0.29 -11.89
CA THR A 129 4.16 1.04 -12.91
C THR A 129 2.74 0.52 -13.05
N ILE A 130 1.78 1.42 -13.04
CA ILE A 130 0.35 1.14 -13.08
C ILE A 130 -0.22 1.66 -14.39
N PRO A 131 -0.73 0.81 -15.28
CA PRO A 131 -1.36 1.25 -16.53
C PRO A 131 -2.70 1.91 -16.26
N GLY A 132 -3.12 2.80 -17.13
CA GLY A 132 -4.51 3.24 -17.18
C GLY A 132 -5.44 2.10 -17.62
N ASN A 133 -6.75 2.33 -17.50
CA ASN A 133 -7.78 1.39 -17.93
C ASN A 133 -9.02 2.15 -18.41
N SER A 134 -9.63 1.73 -19.50
CA SER A 134 -10.80 2.38 -20.09
C SER A 134 -12.00 2.50 -19.17
N SER A 135 -12.09 1.65 -18.14
CA SER A 135 -13.15 1.68 -17.12
C SER A 135 -12.95 2.74 -16.04
N LEU A 136 -11.75 3.29 -15.87
CA LEU A 136 -11.48 4.30 -14.84
C LEU A 136 -12.23 5.60 -15.16
N THR A 137 -12.79 6.23 -14.15
CA THR A 137 -13.50 7.51 -14.28
C THR A 137 -13.12 8.42 -13.13
N PHE A 138 -12.86 9.68 -13.43
CA PHE A 138 -12.61 10.76 -12.46
C PHE A 138 -13.44 11.98 -12.86
N ASN A 139 -14.03 12.69 -11.89
CA ASN A 139 -15.02 13.74 -12.14
C ASN A 139 -14.42 15.16 -12.27
N ASN A 140 -13.10 15.30 -12.11
CA ASN A 140 -12.41 16.58 -12.12
C ASN A 140 -12.98 17.57 -11.08
N ASP A 141 -13.22 17.11 -9.88
CA ASP A 141 -13.71 17.88 -8.74
C ASP A 141 -12.78 17.72 -7.53
N ASN A 142 -13.14 18.29 -6.39
CA ASN A 142 -12.37 18.22 -5.14
C ASN A 142 -12.75 17.02 -4.24
N THR A 143 -13.43 16.04 -4.78
CA THR A 143 -13.72 14.81 -4.04
C THR A 143 -12.56 13.83 -4.12
N ARG A 144 -12.67 12.71 -3.41
CA ARG A 144 -11.63 11.68 -3.41
C ARG A 144 -11.59 11.00 -4.78
N GLY A 145 -10.47 11.10 -5.47
CA GLY A 145 -10.23 10.46 -6.75
C GLY A 145 -9.52 9.12 -6.63
N LEU A 146 -8.23 9.16 -6.32
CA LEU A 146 -7.38 7.99 -6.25
C LEU A 146 -6.80 7.81 -4.85
N ALA A 147 -7.03 6.64 -4.23
CA ALA A 147 -6.28 6.23 -3.06
C ALA A 147 -5.01 5.50 -3.49
N VAL A 148 -3.90 5.86 -2.85
CA VAL A 148 -2.61 5.17 -2.97
C VAL A 148 -2.35 4.52 -1.62
N GLY A 149 -2.29 3.19 -1.56
CA GLY A 149 -2.18 2.41 -0.35
C GLY A 149 -0.94 1.53 -0.28
N ILE A 150 -0.46 1.31 0.92
CA ILE A 150 0.56 0.33 1.28
C ILE A 150 0.01 -0.39 2.50
N PHE A 151 -0.21 -1.70 2.37
CA PHE A 151 -0.90 -2.49 3.36
C PHE A 151 0.06 -3.53 3.96
N PRO A 152 0.51 -3.32 5.20
CA PRO A 152 1.34 -4.29 5.90
C PRO A 152 0.58 -5.57 6.25
N PHE A 153 -0.75 -5.49 6.47
CA PHE A 153 -1.59 -6.65 6.70
C PHE A 153 -3.06 -6.37 6.46
N ASP A 154 -3.73 -7.30 5.78
CA ASP A 154 -5.19 -7.45 5.70
C ASP A 154 -5.53 -8.93 5.87
N GLY A 155 -6.50 -9.23 6.73
CA GLY A 155 -6.97 -10.57 7.00
C GLY A 155 -7.91 -11.14 5.93
N THR A 156 -8.30 -12.39 6.09
CA THR A 156 -9.03 -13.17 5.07
C THR A 156 -10.44 -12.68 4.75
N ASP A 157 -11.02 -11.76 5.53
CA ASP A 157 -12.29 -11.12 5.18
C ASP A 157 -12.14 -10.09 4.04
N TYR A 158 -10.91 -9.67 3.76
CA TYR A 158 -10.55 -8.66 2.76
C TYR A 158 -9.73 -9.21 1.61
N THR A 159 -9.18 -10.41 1.75
CA THR A 159 -8.24 -11.02 0.81
C THR A 159 -8.78 -12.34 0.28
N THR A 160 -8.23 -12.79 -0.85
CA THR A 160 -8.55 -14.12 -1.40
C THR A 160 -7.39 -14.64 -2.26
N SER A 161 -7.14 -15.95 -2.20
CA SER A 161 -6.12 -16.63 -3.02
C SER A 161 -6.37 -16.47 -4.53
N GLY A 162 -7.64 -16.28 -4.92
CA GLY A 162 -8.04 -16.09 -6.31
C GLY A 162 -7.90 -14.67 -6.85
N HIS A 163 -7.45 -13.69 -6.02
CA HIS A 163 -7.25 -12.32 -6.47
C HIS A 163 -6.16 -12.23 -7.55
N THR A 164 -6.45 -11.48 -8.61
CA THR A 164 -5.49 -11.24 -9.70
C THR A 164 -4.80 -9.90 -9.47
N GLU A 165 -3.51 -9.95 -9.18
CA GLU A 165 -2.68 -8.74 -9.02
C GLU A 165 -2.35 -8.12 -10.39
N GLU A 166 -1.88 -6.87 -10.37
CA GLU A 166 -1.44 -6.09 -11.54
C GLU A 166 -2.51 -5.92 -12.62
N THR A 167 -3.78 -5.93 -12.20
CA THR A 167 -4.93 -5.76 -13.07
C THR A 167 -5.99 -4.91 -12.38
N TRP A 168 -6.54 -3.92 -13.09
CA TRP A 168 -7.69 -3.17 -12.61
C TRP A 168 -8.93 -4.07 -12.55
N GLN A 169 -9.52 -4.18 -11.39
CA GLN A 169 -10.72 -4.97 -11.13
C GLN A 169 -11.78 -4.10 -10.49
N GLN A 170 -13.05 -4.44 -10.67
CA GLN A 170 -14.11 -3.80 -9.92
C GLN A 170 -13.91 -4.05 -8.43
N TRP A 171 -14.05 -3.00 -7.62
CA TRP A 171 -13.83 -3.09 -6.19
C TRP A 171 -14.79 -4.06 -5.49
N SER A 172 -14.24 -4.85 -4.59
CA SER A 172 -14.98 -5.71 -3.67
C SER A 172 -14.29 -5.71 -2.32
N SER A 173 -15.04 -5.50 -1.25
CA SER A 173 -14.47 -5.46 0.12
C SER A 173 -13.83 -6.79 0.54
N SER A 174 -14.32 -7.91 0.02
CA SER A 174 -13.83 -9.25 0.33
C SER A 174 -12.80 -9.78 -0.68
N ASN A 175 -12.40 -8.97 -1.64
CA ASN A 175 -11.44 -9.33 -2.69
C ASN A 175 -10.58 -8.12 -3.06
N LYS A 176 -10.06 -7.42 -2.06
CA LYS A 176 -9.19 -6.26 -2.27
C LYS A 176 -7.80 -6.66 -2.73
N LEU A 177 -7.28 -7.73 -2.13
CA LEU A 177 -5.90 -8.19 -2.25
C LEU A 177 -5.83 -9.71 -2.36
N LYS A 178 -4.68 -10.20 -2.77
CA LYS A 178 -4.28 -11.60 -2.60
C LYS A 178 -4.01 -11.89 -1.13
N ASP A 179 -4.21 -13.15 -0.71
CA ASP A 179 -3.94 -13.58 0.67
C ASP A 179 -2.53 -13.17 1.10
N MET A 180 -2.44 -12.60 2.30
CA MET A 180 -1.20 -12.06 2.85
C MET A 180 -0.61 -13.00 3.92
N ASP A 181 0.72 -12.99 4.04
CA ASP A 181 1.40 -13.61 5.17
C ASP A 181 1.09 -12.87 6.47
N SER A 182 0.81 -13.60 7.55
CA SER A 182 0.47 -13.02 8.85
C SER A 182 1.67 -12.87 9.79
N THR A 183 2.87 -13.22 9.37
CA THR A 183 4.05 -13.25 10.24
C THR A 183 4.35 -11.88 10.86
N TRP A 184 4.23 -10.80 10.09
CA TRP A 184 4.42 -9.44 10.62
C TRP A 184 3.36 -9.11 11.68
N TRP A 185 2.11 -9.45 11.42
CA TRP A 185 1.00 -9.20 12.35
C TRP A 185 1.14 -9.96 13.67
N THR A 186 1.56 -11.21 13.60
CA THR A 186 1.71 -12.09 14.78
C THR A 186 3.06 -11.93 15.51
N THR A 187 3.96 -11.08 15.00
CA THR A 187 5.24 -10.79 15.65
C THR A 187 5.10 -9.56 16.53
N ASN A 188 5.24 -9.73 17.84
CA ASN A 188 5.24 -8.62 18.79
C ASN A 188 6.38 -7.61 18.47
N ASP A 189 6.08 -6.32 18.57
CA ASP A 189 7.01 -5.23 18.27
C ASP A 189 7.58 -5.23 16.83
N ALA A 190 6.97 -5.98 15.91
CA ALA A 190 7.35 -5.93 14.51
C ALA A 190 7.21 -4.50 13.96
N THR A 191 8.19 -4.05 13.17
CA THR A 191 8.18 -2.70 12.62
C THR A 191 7.99 -2.70 11.12
N PHE A 192 7.31 -1.66 10.63
CA PHE A 192 7.20 -1.34 9.21
C PHE A 192 7.55 0.14 9.02
N GLU A 193 8.53 0.43 8.21
CA GLU A 193 9.05 1.77 7.98
C GLU A 193 8.94 2.16 6.51
N LEU A 194 8.50 3.40 6.23
CA LEU A 194 8.24 3.91 4.89
C LEU A 194 8.81 5.32 4.73
N THR A 195 9.52 5.58 3.63
CA THR A 195 10.00 6.92 3.27
C THR A 195 10.13 7.11 1.76
N GLY A 196 10.25 8.36 1.31
CA GLY A 196 10.52 8.70 -0.08
C GLY A 196 9.41 8.30 -1.05
N LEU A 197 8.14 8.30 -0.60
CA LEU A 197 7.00 8.01 -1.48
C LEU A 197 6.86 9.07 -2.57
N GLN A 198 6.86 8.63 -3.82
CA GLN A 198 6.68 9.44 -5.02
C GLN A 198 5.65 8.77 -5.93
N LEU A 199 4.82 9.56 -6.57
CA LEU A 199 3.91 9.15 -7.64
C LEU A 199 4.10 10.08 -8.82
N GLU A 200 4.42 9.53 -9.97
CA GLU A 200 4.81 10.26 -11.18
C GLU A 200 4.05 9.73 -12.40
N VAL A 201 3.86 10.60 -13.41
CA VAL A 201 3.26 10.27 -14.72
C VAL A 201 4.35 10.01 -15.74
#